data_a39fae24365be724129334f52452b86b
#
_entry.id   a39fae24365be724129334f52452b86b
#
_cell.length_a   1.000
_cell.length_b   1.000
_cell.length_c   1.000
_cell.angle_alpha   90.00
_cell.angle_beta   90.00
_cell.angle_gamma   90.00
#
_symmetry.space_group_name_H-M   'P 1'
#
loop_
_entity.id
_entity.type
_entity.pdbx_description
1 polymer ?
#
loop_
_entity_poly.entity_id
_entity_poly.type
_entity_poly.pdbx_seq_one_letter_code
_entity_poly.pdbx_strand_id
1 'polypeptide(L)'
;LWRLGDRRSADERLADIEATRNIPDVQDAAILYRELFQDPRATSLSDSRPESLNGSVFNQRLYEPWRSEEAPELARFIEKHRYIIDKLLEASALDECRFPLTTDITAVLSEVDYASMRQWAFLLGFAANNDVAEGRLGDATARWRCLLQMGHHLRQRPVLLDFIVADGIQTIGLKRLIRFVVAEESTETNLKRIEAMPLPTADAWTENLRDIRMADDLPVQKMMEQWSPTERLKYRFYAYRFNKATGGLLNKSTSEDKAAQSYFRTMALARGLRIIIALKRHRTEIGHWPESMDEIAALLPEPILMDPLNEGPFVYRRTIGAFELYSTGANKIDEQGRGESEGSDDWPIWIPPAPAPPSRNGQDPIMNELKAIYGERYITRPRADANAP
;
A
#
# COMPACT_ATOMS: atom_id res chain seq x y z
N LEU A 1 22.11 7.86 14.06
CA LEU A 1 23.53 8.17 14.35
C LEU A 1 23.92 9.42 13.58
N TRP A 2 24.02 10.56 14.27
CA TRP A 2 24.47 11.83 13.72
C TRP A 2 25.77 11.60 12.94
N ARG A 3 25.78 11.93 11.65
CA ARG A 3 27.06 12.04 10.94
C ARG A 3 27.87 13.14 11.63
N LEU A 4 28.93 12.75 12.31
CA LEU A 4 29.94 13.66 12.86
C LEU A 4 30.48 14.49 11.70
N GLY A 5 29.94 15.70 11.48
CA GLY A 5 30.39 16.60 10.40
C GLY A 5 29.36 17.56 9.86
N ASP A 6 28.06 17.25 9.87
CA ASP A 6 27.04 18.20 9.42
C ASP A 6 26.66 19.15 10.57
N ARG A 7 26.99 20.44 10.40
CA ARG A 7 26.73 21.47 11.40
C ARG A 7 25.43 22.25 11.18
N ARG A 8 24.69 21.92 10.10
CA ARG A 8 23.44 22.61 9.75
C ARG A 8 22.35 22.29 10.75
N SER A 9 21.50 23.26 11.02
CA SER A 9 20.29 23.07 11.82
C SER A 9 19.26 22.17 11.12
N ALA A 10 18.28 21.65 11.87
CA ALA A 10 17.19 20.88 11.30
C ALA A 10 16.40 21.68 10.24
N ASP A 11 16.19 22.99 10.49
CA ASP A 11 15.47 23.86 9.57
C ASP A 11 16.25 24.10 8.26
N GLU A 12 17.59 24.30 8.33
CA GLU A 12 18.43 24.43 7.15
C GLU A 12 18.40 23.13 6.31
N ARG A 13 18.48 21.98 6.96
CA ARG A 13 18.39 20.68 6.28
C ARG A 13 17.02 20.44 5.66
N LEU A 14 15.94 20.81 6.38
CA LEU A 14 14.59 20.75 5.84
C LEU A 14 14.45 21.63 4.60
N ALA A 15 14.96 22.86 4.64
CA ALA A 15 14.91 23.77 3.50
C ALA A 15 15.62 23.21 2.27
N ASP A 16 16.78 22.57 2.45
CA ASP A 16 17.51 21.90 1.35
C ASP A 16 16.72 20.74 0.74
N ILE A 17 16.09 19.90 1.58
CA ILE A 17 15.25 18.77 1.10
C ILE A 17 14.03 19.31 0.36
N GLU A 18 13.32 20.29 0.93
CA GLU A 18 12.13 20.86 0.33
C GLU A 18 12.42 21.61 -0.99
N ALA A 19 13.61 22.23 -1.10
CA ALA A 19 14.02 22.88 -2.35
C ALA A 19 14.11 21.89 -3.54
N THR A 20 14.50 20.63 -3.28
CA THR A 20 14.56 19.59 -4.31
C THR A 20 13.21 19.00 -4.67
N ARG A 21 12.17 19.25 -3.84
CA ARG A 21 10.80 18.76 -4.01
C ARG A 21 9.83 19.82 -4.48
N ASN A 22 10.34 20.98 -4.93
CA ASN A 22 9.50 22.08 -5.34
C ASN A 22 8.88 21.84 -6.73
N ILE A 23 7.54 21.80 -6.78
CA ILE A 23 6.74 21.61 -7.99
C ILE A 23 5.69 22.71 -8.09
N PRO A 24 5.23 23.07 -9.30
CA PRO A 24 4.12 24.02 -9.47
C PRO A 24 2.81 23.50 -8.88
N ASP A 25 2.02 24.36 -8.26
CA ASP A 25 0.74 23.99 -7.63
C ASP A 25 -0.20 23.25 -8.58
N VAL A 26 -0.20 23.60 -9.87
CA VAL A 26 -1.05 22.95 -10.89
C VAL A 26 -0.64 21.50 -11.18
N GLN A 27 0.52 21.08 -10.73
CA GLN A 27 1.05 19.71 -10.86
C GLN A 27 1.05 18.95 -9.53
N ASP A 28 0.67 19.62 -8.42
CA ASP A 28 0.73 19.05 -7.08
C ASP A 28 -0.60 18.40 -6.66
N ALA A 29 -0.65 17.07 -6.72
CA ALA A 29 -1.80 16.29 -6.25
C ALA A 29 -2.11 16.49 -4.75
N ALA A 30 -1.13 16.91 -3.93
CA ALA A 30 -1.34 17.11 -2.49
C ALA A 30 -2.37 18.22 -2.22
N ILE A 31 -2.56 19.17 -3.14
CA ILE A 31 -3.59 20.23 -3.02
C ILE A 31 -4.98 19.59 -3.02
N LEU A 32 -5.25 18.68 -3.96
CA LEU A 32 -6.53 17.99 -4.07
C LEU A 32 -6.80 17.06 -2.89
N TYR A 33 -5.77 16.38 -2.39
CA TYR A 33 -5.91 15.57 -1.17
C TYR A 33 -6.20 16.44 0.06
N ARG A 34 -5.54 17.61 0.20
CA ARG A 34 -5.81 18.54 1.33
C ARG A 34 -7.23 19.08 1.32
N GLU A 35 -7.79 19.36 0.14
CA GLU A 35 -9.22 19.75 0.02
C GLU A 35 -10.12 18.64 0.58
N LEU A 36 -9.85 17.37 0.27
CA LEU A 36 -10.59 16.25 0.81
C LEU A 36 -10.35 16.05 2.31
N PHE A 37 -9.13 16.27 2.84
CA PHE A 37 -8.86 16.21 4.28
C PHE A 37 -9.61 17.29 5.07
N GLN A 38 -9.91 18.41 4.45
CA GLN A 38 -10.68 19.52 5.06
C GLN A 38 -12.19 19.32 4.93
N ASP A 39 -12.69 18.39 4.12
CA ASP A 39 -14.12 18.09 3.98
C ASP A 39 -14.54 17.01 5.03
N PRO A 40 -15.33 17.38 6.06
CA PRO A 40 -15.79 16.43 7.05
C PRO A 40 -16.55 15.23 6.47
N ARG A 41 -17.23 15.41 5.33
CA ARG A 41 -17.94 14.32 4.65
C ARG A 41 -16.99 13.31 4.04
N ALA A 42 -15.80 13.76 3.61
CA ALA A 42 -14.77 12.90 3.04
C ALA A 42 -13.94 12.18 4.13
N THR A 43 -13.79 12.79 5.30
CA THR A 43 -13.00 12.23 6.42
C THR A 43 -13.81 11.35 7.37
N SER A 44 -15.16 11.39 7.32
CA SER A 44 -16.06 10.57 8.15
C SER A 44 -16.73 9.41 7.40
N LEU A 45 -16.10 8.91 6.34
CA LEU A 45 -16.64 7.80 5.54
C LEU A 45 -16.98 6.56 6.37
N SER A 46 -16.16 6.24 7.39
CA SER A 46 -16.40 5.11 8.29
C SER A 46 -17.74 5.20 9.00
N ASP A 47 -18.20 6.41 9.36
CA ASP A 47 -19.39 6.62 10.14
C ASP A 47 -20.68 6.46 9.31
N SER A 48 -20.56 6.62 7.99
CA SER A 48 -21.67 6.47 7.04
C SER A 48 -21.67 5.14 6.29
N ARG A 49 -20.72 4.24 6.61
CA ARG A 49 -20.61 2.93 5.99
C ARG A 49 -21.81 2.05 6.38
N PRO A 50 -22.39 1.29 5.42
CA PRO A 50 -23.47 0.37 5.70
C PRO A 50 -23.10 -0.64 6.80
N GLU A 51 -23.99 -0.87 7.79
CA GLU A 51 -23.75 -1.86 8.85
C GLU A 51 -23.64 -3.28 8.30
N SER A 52 -24.32 -3.57 7.19
CA SER A 52 -24.24 -4.85 6.48
C SER A 52 -22.83 -5.13 5.93
N LEU A 53 -21.96 -4.10 5.81
CA LEU A 53 -20.61 -4.20 5.28
C LEU A 53 -19.60 -4.44 6.42
N ASN A 54 -19.70 -5.57 7.11
CA ASN A 54 -18.84 -5.94 8.23
C ASN A 54 -18.17 -7.32 8.02
N GLY A 55 -17.05 -7.55 8.68
CA GLY A 55 -16.38 -8.85 8.75
C GLY A 55 -16.08 -9.44 7.36
N SER A 56 -16.56 -10.67 7.12
CA SER A 56 -16.34 -11.39 5.87
C SER A 56 -16.99 -10.73 4.65
N VAL A 57 -18.15 -10.07 4.84
CA VAL A 57 -18.85 -9.36 3.75
C VAL A 57 -18.01 -8.18 3.26
N PHE A 58 -17.37 -7.44 4.17
CA PHE A 58 -16.44 -6.37 3.79
C PHE A 58 -15.31 -6.90 2.88
N ASN A 59 -14.64 -7.96 3.30
CA ASN A 59 -13.56 -8.54 2.51
C ASN A 59 -14.07 -9.11 1.17
N GLN A 60 -15.21 -9.79 1.19
CA GLN A 60 -15.79 -10.30 -0.04
C GLN A 60 -16.07 -9.17 -1.04
N ARG A 61 -16.80 -8.12 -0.65
CA ARG A 61 -17.11 -6.98 -1.53
C ARG A 61 -15.86 -6.18 -1.92
N LEU A 62 -14.86 -6.17 -1.08
CA LEU A 62 -13.58 -5.54 -1.37
C LEU A 62 -12.76 -6.33 -2.40
N TYR A 63 -12.84 -7.65 -2.47
CA TYR A 63 -11.98 -8.49 -3.31
C TYR A 63 -12.72 -9.22 -4.45
N GLU A 64 -14.04 -9.27 -4.48
CA GLU A 64 -14.83 -9.94 -5.49
C GLU A 64 -15.76 -8.98 -6.21
N PRO A 65 -16.00 -9.15 -7.52
CA PRO A 65 -17.03 -8.39 -8.26
C PRO A 65 -18.41 -8.63 -7.65
N TRP A 66 -19.25 -7.59 -7.65
CA TRP A 66 -20.61 -7.64 -7.10
C TRP A 66 -21.54 -6.67 -7.84
N ARG A 67 -22.80 -7.04 -8.04
CA ARG A 67 -23.81 -6.21 -8.71
C ARG A 67 -24.55 -5.30 -7.72
N SER A 68 -25.02 -4.17 -8.21
CA SER A 68 -25.76 -3.18 -7.40
C SER A 68 -27.02 -3.77 -6.77
N GLU A 69 -27.68 -4.72 -7.42
CA GLU A 69 -28.84 -5.44 -6.90
C GLU A 69 -28.52 -6.38 -5.73
N GLU A 70 -27.28 -6.89 -5.65
CA GLU A 70 -26.84 -7.78 -4.56
C GLU A 70 -26.49 -7.00 -3.28
N ALA A 71 -26.13 -5.73 -3.39
CA ALA A 71 -25.73 -4.88 -2.27
C ALA A 71 -26.22 -3.43 -2.46
N PRO A 72 -27.54 -3.19 -2.46
CA PRO A 72 -28.10 -1.88 -2.81
C PRO A 72 -27.70 -0.77 -1.82
N GLU A 73 -27.42 -1.10 -0.56
CA GLU A 73 -26.92 -0.13 0.42
C GLU A 73 -25.50 0.32 0.10
N LEU A 74 -24.63 -0.61 -0.31
CA LEU A 74 -23.27 -0.31 -0.72
C LEU A 74 -23.25 0.50 -2.03
N ALA A 75 -24.13 0.16 -2.99
CA ALA A 75 -24.29 0.94 -4.21
C ALA A 75 -24.69 2.38 -3.93
N ARG A 76 -25.68 2.60 -3.02
CA ARG A 76 -26.09 3.93 -2.58
C ARG A 76 -24.98 4.67 -1.82
N PHE A 77 -24.22 3.96 -1.02
CA PHE A 77 -23.06 4.51 -0.32
C PHE A 77 -22.00 5.03 -1.31
N ILE A 78 -21.66 4.25 -2.32
CA ILE A 78 -20.69 4.67 -3.37
C ILE A 78 -21.23 5.89 -4.13
N GLU A 79 -22.48 5.88 -4.55
CA GLU A 79 -23.08 7.01 -5.27
C GLU A 79 -23.12 8.29 -4.42
N LYS A 80 -23.48 8.20 -3.13
CA LYS A 80 -23.43 9.32 -2.18
C LYS A 80 -22.03 9.95 -2.09
N HIS A 81 -20.98 9.14 -2.22
CA HIS A 81 -19.59 9.59 -2.07
C HIS A 81 -18.83 9.68 -3.41
N ARG A 82 -19.57 9.72 -4.53
CA ARG A 82 -19.00 9.78 -5.88
C ARG A 82 -18.06 10.98 -6.07
N TYR A 83 -18.37 12.12 -5.47
CA TYR A 83 -17.53 13.31 -5.54
C TYR A 83 -16.11 13.09 -4.98
N ILE A 84 -15.95 12.20 -3.98
CA ILE A 84 -14.62 11.80 -3.46
C ILE A 84 -13.89 11.01 -4.53
N ILE A 85 -14.57 10.04 -5.16
CA ILE A 85 -14.00 9.23 -6.24
C ILE A 85 -13.55 10.15 -7.38
N ASP A 86 -14.39 11.09 -7.80
CA ASP A 86 -14.09 12.02 -8.89
C ASP A 86 -12.86 12.90 -8.55
N LYS A 87 -12.79 13.43 -7.32
CA LYS A 87 -11.62 14.20 -6.85
C LYS A 87 -10.34 13.35 -6.77
N LEU A 88 -10.44 12.09 -6.34
CA LEU A 88 -9.30 11.18 -6.31
C LEU A 88 -8.82 10.82 -7.72
N LEU A 89 -9.73 10.65 -8.67
CA LEU A 89 -9.39 10.43 -10.08
C LEU A 89 -8.68 11.66 -10.66
N GLU A 90 -9.14 12.87 -10.33
CA GLU A 90 -8.48 14.13 -10.70
C GLU A 90 -7.06 14.19 -10.12
N ALA A 91 -6.87 13.90 -8.83
CA ALA A 91 -5.56 13.84 -8.20
C ALA A 91 -4.65 12.80 -8.85
N SER A 92 -5.19 11.63 -9.21
CA SER A 92 -4.42 10.55 -9.85
C SER A 92 -4.03 10.80 -11.31
N ALA A 93 -4.54 11.86 -11.92
CA ALA A 93 -4.11 12.31 -13.24
C ALA A 93 -2.80 13.12 -13.19
N LEU A 94 -2.40 13.58 -12.01
CA LEU A 94 -1.12 14.24 -11.76
C LEU A 94 -0.06 13.20 -11.39
N ASP A 95 1.18 13.43 -11.81
CA ASP A 95 2.29 12.52 -11.49
C ASP A 95 2.97 12.89 -10.16
N GLU A 96 2.94 14.19 -9.82
CA GLU A 96 3.65 14.75 -8.68
C GLU A 96 2.73 15.00 -7.49
N CYS A 97 3.27 14.81 -6.28
CA CYS A 97 2.55 15.06 -5.04
C CYS A 97 3.50 15.50 -3.93
N ARG A 98 3.31 16.73 -3.44
CA ARG A 98 4.17 17.30 -2.40
C ARG A 98 3.43 17.51 -1.09
N PHE A 99 3.30 16.46 -0.29
CA PHE A 99 2.99 16.64 1.12
C PHE A 99 4.22 17.24 1.84
N PRO A 100 4.05 18.31 2.64
CA PRO A 100 5.19 18.98 3.26
C PRO A 100 5.90 18.08 4.28
N LEU A 101 7.20 18.26 4.39
CA LEU A 101 7.98 17.79 5.54
C LEU A 101 7.95 18.85 6.64
N THR A 102 8.21 18.43 7.87
CA THR A 102 8.21 19.34 9.03
C THR A 102 9.27 18.92 10.04
N THR A 103 9.79 19.92 10.75
CA THR A 103 10.63 19.70 11.93
C THR A 103 9.82 19.64 13.23
N ASP A 104 8.50 19.85 13.18
CA ASP A 104 7.61 19.68 14.33
C ASP A 104 7.21 18.21 14.48
N ILE A 105 7.65 17.57 15.55
CA ILE A 105 7.36 16.17 15.84
C ILE A 105 5.85 15.89 15.98
N THR A 106 5.06 16.88 16.38
CA THR A 106 3.61 16.74 16.53
C THR A 106 2.88 16.84 15.18
N ALA A 107 3.46 17.58 14.23
CA ALA A 107 2.89 17.81 12.91
C ALA A 107 3.24 16.70 11.90
N VAL A 108 4.32 15.93 12.10
CA VAL A 108 4.76 14.89 11.15
C VAL A 108 3.63 13.96 10.74
N LEU A 109 2.80 13.53 11.70
CA LEU A 109 1.70 12.57 11.47
C LEU A 109 0.37 13.25 11.10
N SER A 110 0.26 14.59 11.23
CA SER A 110 -0.97 15.33 10.93
C SER A 110 -1.02 15.90 9.52
N GLU A 111 0.11 15.94 8.80
CA GLU A 111 0.17 16.45 7.41
C GLU A 111 -0.60 15.57 6.41
N VAL A 112 -0.71 14.28 6.70
CA VAL A 112 -1.46 13.31 5.89
C VAL A 112 -2.48 12.59 6.77
N ASP A 113 -3.76 12.64 6.41
CA ASP A 113 -4.79 11.85 7.08
C ASP A 113 -4.81 10.42 6.52
N TYR A 114 -3.94 9.58 7.07
CA TYR A 114 -3.81 8.17 6.64
C TYR A 114 -5.09 7.35 6.83
N ALA A 115 -5.92 7.69 7.82
CA ALA A 115 -7.19 7.03 8.03
C ALA A 115 -8.13 7.29 6.87
N SER A 116 -8.24 8.55 6.44
CA SER A 116 -9.03 8.95 5.27
C SER A 116 -8.48 8.35 3.98
N MET A 117 -7.17 8.40 3.74
CA MET A 117 -6.53 7.79 2.56
C MET A 117 -6.88 6.30 2.43
N ARG A 118 -6.87 5.57 3.53
CA ARG A 118 -7.27 4.16 3.56
C ARG A 118 -8.76 3.96 3.28
N GLN A 119 -9.63 4.77 3.87
CA GLN A 119 -11.07 4.69 3.62
C GLN A 119 -11.41 5.00 2.16
N TRP A 120 -10.71 5.95 1.56
CA TRP A 120 -10.85 6.26 0.13
C TRP A 120 -10.37 5.11 -0.75
N ALA A 121 -9.28 4.44 -0.37
CA ALA A 121 -8.82 3.25 -1.08
C ALA A 121 -9.85 2.11 -1.03
N PHE A 122 -10.54 1.90 0.09
CA PHE A 122 -11.64 0.95 0.18
C PHE A 122 -12.82 1.38 -0.69
N LEU A 123 -13.21 2.65 -0.66
CA LEU A 123 -14.29 3.19 -1.50
C LEU A 123 -14.00 2.95 -3.00
N LEU A 124 -12.79 3.28 -3.47
CA LEU A 124 -12.34 3.01 -4.83
C LEU A 124 -12.41 1.52 -5.15
N GLY A 125 -11.99 0.68 -4.23
CA GLY A 125 -11.99 -0.75 -4.38
C GLY A 125 -13.38 -1.35 -4.51
N PHE A 126 -14.34 -0.94 -3.67
CA PHE A 126 -15.74 -1.35 -3.78
C PHE A 126 -16.33 -0.90 -5.10
N ALA A 127 -16.11 0.37 -5.48
CA ALA A 127 -16.60 0.93 -6.73
C ALA A 127 -16.03 0.19 -7.96
N ALA A 128 -14.73 -0.11 -7.98
CA ALA A 128 -14.11 -0.85 -9.08
C ALA A 128 -14.68 -2.26 -9.24
N ASN A 129 -14.93 -2.97 -8.12
CA ASN A 129 -15.52 -4.30 -8.18
C ASN A 129 -16.99 -4.27 -8.66
N ASN A 130 -17.75 -3.25 -8.28
CA ASN A 130 -19.09 -3.03 -8.82
C ASN A 130 -19.02 -2.77 -10.33
N ASP A 131 -18.09 -1.94 -10.79
CA ASP A 131 -17.92 -1.64 -12.21
C ASP A 131 -17.57 -2.87 -13.05
N VAL A 132 -16.73 -3.77 -12.51
CA VAL A 132 -16.44 -5.05 -13.17
C VAL A 132 -17.71 -5.86 -13.38
N ALA A 133 -18.49 -6.06 -12.32
CA ALA A 133 -19.73 -6.84 -12.38
C ALA A 133 -20.82 -6.22 -13.26
N GLU A 134 -20.85 -4.89 -13.39
CA GLU A 134 -21.78 -4.14 -14.23
C GLU A 134 -21.22 -3.92 -15.66
N GLY A 135 -20.05 -4.46 -15.99
CA GLY A 135 -19.45 -4.34 -17.33
C GLY A 135 -18.80 -2.99 -17.63
N ARG A 136 -18.64 -2.10 -16.65
CA ARG A 136 -18.02 -0.77 -16.79
C ARG A 136 -16.49 -0.85 -16.63
N LEU A 137 -15.84 -1.66 -17.46
CA LEU A 137 -14.40 -1.97 -17.33
C LEU A 137 -13.48 -0.75 -17.45
N GLY A 138 -13.90 0.29 -18.19
CA GLY A 138 -13.17 1.55 -18.27
C GLY A 138 -13.06 2.25 -16.91
N ASP A 139 -14.19 2.32 -16.20
CA ASP A 139 -14.27 2.93 -14.86
C ASP A 139 -13.50 2.10 -13.83
N ALA A 140 -13.65 0.77 -13.85
CA ALA A 140 -12.87 -0.13 -12.99
C ALA A 140 -11.36 0.08 -13.18
N THR A 141 -10.89 0.16 -14.43
CA THR A 141 -9.49 0.38 -14.78
C THR A 141 -8.98 1.72 -14.26
N ALA A 142 -9.78 2.79 -14.40
CA ALA A 142 -9.44 4.13 -13.89
C ALA A 142 -9.28 4.13 -12.35
N ARG A 143 -10.16 3.42 -11.62
CA ARG A 143 -10.09 3.33 -10.16
C ARG A 143 -8.90 2.49 -9.68
N TRP A 144 -8.55 1.40 -10.36
CA TRP A 144 -7.33 0.63 -10.04
C TRP A 144 -6.07 1.45 -10.29
N ARG A 145 -6.00 2.17 -11.41
CA ARG A 145 -4.90 3.11 -11.68
C ARG A 145 -4.81 4.17 -10.58
N CYS A 146 -5.95 4.72 -10.14
CA CYS A 146 -6.00 5.68 -9.04
C CYS A 146 -5.40 5.11 -7.74
N LEU A 147 -5.72 3.87 -7.37
CA LEU A 147 -5.12 3.20 -6.22
C LEU A 147 -3.60 3.09 -6.32
N LEU A 148 -3.09 2.71 -7.50
CA LEU A 148 -1.64 2.63 -7.72
C LEU A 148 -0.97 4.00 -7.63
N GLN A 149 -1.61 5.04 -8.21
CA GLN A 149 -1.10 6.40 -8.19
C GLN A 149 -1.15 7.02 -6.80
N MET A 150 -2.20 6.78 -6.00
CA MET A 150 -2.26 7.21 -4.60
C MET A 150 -1.07 6.70 -3.79
N GLY A 151 -0.71 5.43 -3.97
CA GLY A 151 0.48 4.87 -3.32
C GLY A 151 1.77 5.48 -3.86
N HIS A 152 1.86 5.75 -5.17
CA HIS A 152 3.01 6.47 -5.76
C HIS A 152 3.16 7.87 -5.15
N HIS A 153 2.07 8.63 -5.02
CA HIS A 153 2.05 9.96 -4.42
C HIS A 153 2.56 9.96 -2.97
N LEU A 154 2.11 9.02 -2.14
CA LEU A 154 2.58 8.91 -0.76
C LEU A 154 4.09 8.65 -0.69
N ARG A 155 4.64 7.80 -1.56
CA ARG A 155 6.10 7.51 -1.58
C ARG A 155 6.98 8.68 -1.97
N GLN A 156 6.43 9.74 -2.56
CA GLN A 156 7.19 10.96 -2.87
C GLN A 156 7.53 11.78 -1.62
N ARG A 157 6.90 11.48 -0.48
CA ARG A 157 7.29 12.02 0.82
C ARG A 157 8.14 10.99 1.56
N PRO A 158 9.41 11.28 1.90
CA PRO A 158 10.31 10.33 2.53
C PRO A 158 10.02 10.17 4.05
N VAL A 159 8.85 9.68 4.38
CA VAL A 159 8.40 9.35 5.74
C VAL A 159 8.03 7.87 5.77
N LEU A 160 8.55 7.11 6.74
CA LEU A 160 8.39 5.65 6.78
C LEU A 160 6.91 5.22 6.76
N LEU A 161 6.05 5.96 7.46
CA LEU A 161 4.62 5.66 7.52
C LEU A 161 3.94 5.84 6.15
N ASP A 162 4.37 6.83 5.35
CA ASP A 162 3.84 7.06 4.00
C ASP A 162 4.10 5.84 3.12
N PHE A 163 5.29 5.25 3.20
CA PHE A 163 5.66 4.03 2.46
C PHE A 163 4.78 2.85 2.84
N ILE A 164 4.53 2.63 4.13
CA ILE A 164 3.70 1.51 4.59
C ILE A 164 2.24 1.68 4.17
N VAL A 165 1.70 2.89 4.29
CA VAL A 165 0.33 3.16 3.84
C VAL A 165 0.22 3.06 2.33
N ALA A 166 1.23 3.53 1.59
CA ALA A 166 1.33 3.38 0.13
C ALA A 166 1.28 1.91 -0.28
N ASP A 167 2.06 1.04 0.38
CA ASP A 167 2.08 -0.39 0.13
C ASP A 167 0.71 -1.03 0.36
N GLY A 168 0.04 -0.68 1.46
CA GLY A 168 -1.32 -1.14 1.73
C GLY A 168 -2.31 -0.75 0.64
N ILE A 169 -2.29 0.51 0.20
CA ILE A 169 -3.18 1.02 -0.86
C ILE A 169 -2.88 0.33 -2.20
N GLN A 170 -1.62 0.21 -2.59
CA GLN A 170 -1.24 -0.45 -3.84
C GLN A 170 -1.55 -1.94 -3.83
N THR A 171 -1.35 -2.62 -2.71
CA THR A 171 -1.73 -4.04 -2.52
C THR A 171 -3.21 -4.26 -2.80
N ILE A 172 -4.08 -3.34 -2.36
CA ILE A 172 -5.51 -3.38 -2.67
C ILE A 172 -5.72 -3.39 -4.19
N GLY A 173 -5.11 -2.50 -4.93
CA GLY A 173 -5.21 -2.41 -6.39
C GLY A 173 -4.64 -3.64 -7.10
N LEU A 174 -3.41 -4.04 -6.74
CA LEU A 174 -2.69 -5.13 -7.36
C LEU A 174 -3.41 -6.48 -7.21
N LYS A 175 -3.90 -6.82 -6.03
CA LYS A 175 -4.65 -8.06 -5.80
C LYS A 175 -5.91 -8.14 -6.65
N ARG A 176 -6.57 -7.01 -6.93
CA ARG A 176 -7.74 -6.99 -7.82
C ARG A 176 -7.36 -7.12 -9.27
N LEU A 177 -6.32 -6.42 -9.71
CA LEU A 177 -5.80 -6.54 -11.07
C LEU A 177 -5.40 -7.98 -11.37
N ILE A 178 -4.73 -8.66 -10.44
CA ILE A 178 -4.36 -10.08 -10.56
C ILE A 178 -5.61 -10.95 -10.75
N ARG A 179 -6.62 -10.80 -9.89
CA ARG A 179 -7.87 -11.56 -10.01
C ARG A 179 -8.59 -11.30 -11.33
N PHE A 180 -8.64 -10.03 -11.76
CA PHE A 180 -9.26 -9.66 -13.03
C PHE A 180 -8.52 -10.27 -14.22
N VAL A 181 -7.18 -10.25 -14.23
CA VAL A 181 -6.37 -10.81 -15.32
C VAL A 181 -6.54 -12.33 -15.43
N VAL A 182 -6.61 -13.03 -14.30
CA VAL A 182 -6.79 -14.50 -14.29
C VAL A 182 -8.18 -14.89 -14.75
N ALA A 183 -9.21 -14.05 -14.52
CA ALA A 183 -10.57 -14.32 -14.98
C ALA A 183 -10.64 -14.51 -16.50
N GLU A 184 -11.55 -15.37 -16.96
CA GLU A 184 -11.67 -15.72 -18.39
C GLU A 184 -12.09 -14.55 -19.29
N GLU A 185 -12.73 -13.55 -18.71
CA GLU A 185 -13.26 -12.37 -19.41
C GLU A 185 -12.20 -11.31 -19.77
N SER A 186 -10.94 -11.46 -19.31
CA SER A 186 -9.90 -10.48 -19.62
C SER A 186 -9.46 -10.56 -21.10
N THR A 187 -9.66 -9.47 -21.83
CA THR A 187 -9.27 -9.34 -23.24
C THR A 187 -7.86 -8.76 -23.38
N GLU A 188 -7.22 -8.95 -24.56
CA GLU A 188 -5.92 -8.36 -24.86
C GLU A 188 -5.92 -6.82 -24.72
N THR A 189 -7.02 -6.16 -25.07
CA THR A 189 -7.18 -4.72 -24.87
C THR A 189 -7.09 -4.33 -23.38
N ASN A 190 -7.69 -5.13 -22.51
CA ASN A 190 -7.63 -4.92 -21.07
C ASN A 190 -6.23 -5.21 -20.52
N LEU A 191 -5.55 -6.26 -21.00
CA LEU A 191 -4.18 -6.57 -20.61
C LEU A 191 -3.21 -5.42 -20.95
N LYS A 192 -3.31 -4.86 -22.16
CA LYS A 192 -2.50 -3.70 -22.58
C LYS A 192 -2.77 -2.46 -21.73
N ARG A 193 -4.02 -2.20 -21.33
CA ARG A 193 -4.35 -1.09 -20.43
C ARG A 193 -3.73 -1.28 -19.05
N ILE A 194 -3.70 -2.51 -18.53
CA ILE A 194 -3.11 -2.82 -17.23
C ILE A 194 -1.58 -2.69 -17.28
N GLU A 195 -0.94 -3.15 -18.34
CA GLU A 195 0.51 -2.98 -18.53
C GLU A 195 0.96 -1.52 -18.60
N ALA A 196 0.12 -0.64 -19.14
CA ALA A 196 0.36 0.80 -19.21
C ALA A 196 0.14 1.53 -17.87
N MET A 197 -0.27 0.84 -16.80
CA MET A 197 -0.42 1.46 -15.48
C MET A 197 0.94 1.71 -14.80
N PRO A 198 1.02 2.70 -13.90
CA PRO A 198 2.22 2.99 -13.12
C PRO A 198 2.44 1.90 -12.04
N LEU A 199 2.84 0.71 -12.48
CA LEU A 199 3.12 -0.38 -11.56
C LEU A 199 4.39 -0.07 -10.76
N PRO A 200 4.41 -0.33 -9.44
CA PRO A 200 5.58 -0.10 -8.62
C PRO A 200 6.77 -0.95 -9.07
N THR A 201 7.98 -0.40 -8.91
CA THR A 201 9.27 -1.04 -9.25
C THR A 201 10.13 -1.23 -8.01
N ALA A 202 10.97 -2.27 -7.99
CA ALA A 202 11.71 -2.68 -6.80
C ALA A 202 13.05 -1.96 -6.57
N ASP A 203 13.46 -1.08 -7.50
CA ASP A 203 14.88 -0.73 -7.64
C ASP A 203 15.37 0.39 -6.71
N ALA A 204 14.49 1.00 -5.89
CA ALA A 204 14.80 2.22 -5.15
C ALA A 204 14.76 2.09 -3.61
N TRP A 205 14.63 0.88 -3.03
CA TRP A 205 14.46 0.78 -1.56
C TRP A 205 15.62 1.37 -0.77
N THR A 206 16.86 1.09 -1.15
CA THR A 206 18.05 1.59 -0.44
C THR A 206 18.14 3.12 -0.48
N GLU A 207 17.81 3.73 -1.62
CA GLU A 207 17.76 5.18 -1.77
C GLU A 207 16.62 5.77 -0.97
N ASN A 208 15.43 5.22 -1.08
CA ASN A 208 14.26 5.62 -0.31
C ASN A 208 14.54 5.55 1.20
N LEU A 209 15.15 4.46 1.68
CA LEU A 209 15.48 4.30 3.10
C LEU A 209 16.50 5.34 3.58
N ARG A 210 17.47 5.72 2.73
CA ARG A 210 18.40 6.81 3.06
C ARG A 210 17.67 8.14 3.23
N ASP A 211 16.73 8.46 2.33
CA ASP A 211 15.99 9.70 2.34
C ASP A 211 14.97 9.73 3.49
N ILE A 212 14.29 8.60 3.77
CA ILE A 212 13.45 8.40 4.95
C ILE A 212 14.24 8.67 6.23
N ARG A 213 15.43 8.07 6.38
CA ARG A 213 16.26 8.29 7.58
C ARG A 213 16.67 9.73 7.74
N MET A 214 16.94 10.44 6.63
CA MET A 214 17.28 11.86 6.68
C MET A 214 16.08 12.71 7.13
N ALA A 215 14.89 12.44 6.63
CA ALA A 215 13.69 13.19 6.95
C ALA A 215 13.15 12.88 8.37
N ASP A 216 13.10 11.60 8.74
CA ASP A 216 12.61 11.15 10.05
C ASP A 216 13.49 11.65 11.24
N ASP A 217 14.75 11.97 10.96
CA ASP A 217 15.65 12.52 12.00
C ASP A 217 15.45 14.04 12.24
N LEU A 218 14.83 14.78 11.30
CA LEU A 218 14.70 16.24 11.42
C LEU A 218 13.91 16.70 12.65
N PRO A 219 12.73 16.14 12.99
CA PRO A 219 11.97 16.56 14.16
C PRO A 219 12.73 16.29 15.47
N VAL A 220 13.40 15.13 15.55
CA VAL A 220 14.22 14.78 16.72
C VAL A 220 15.43 15.70 16.83
N GLN A 221 16.08 16.02 15.72
CA GLN A 221 17.18 16.98 15.67
C GLN A 221 16.71 18.35 16.17
N LYS A 222 15.58 18.87 15.66
CA LYS A 222 15.00 20.16 16.06
C LYS A 222 14.72 20.22 17.57
N MET A 223 14.10 19.17 18.10
CA MET A 223 13.85 19.04 19.52
C MET A 223 15.15 19.07 20.33
N MET A 224 16.18 18.36 19.88
CA MET A 224 17.48 18.31 20.57
C MET A 224 18.28 19.61 20.47
N GLU A 225 18.08 20.45 19.47
CA GLU A 225 18.72 21.77 19.35
C GLU A 225 18.34 22.70 20.49
N GLN A 226 17.10 22.54 20.99
CA GLN A 226 16.57 23.35 22.11
C GLN A 226 17.05 22.88 23.50
N TRP A 227 17.68 21.69 23.59
CA TRP A 227 18.08 21.09 24.85
C TRP A 227 19.52 21.47 25.27
N SER A 228 19.71 21.60 26.55
CA SER A 228 21.04 21.69 27.14
C SER A 228 21.85 20.41 26.90
N PRO A 229 23.18 20.45 26.97
CA PRO A 229 24.01 19.26 26.84
C PRO A 229 23.63 18.15 27.84
N THR A 230 23.19 18.54 29.05
CA THR A 230 22.76 17.60 30.10
C THR A 230 21.45 16.89 29.73
N GLU A 231 20.49 17.60 29.15
CA GLU A 231 19.21 17.02 28.68
C GLU A 231 19.43 16.08 27.52
N ARG A 232 20.29 16.45 26.57
CA ARG A 232 20.67 15.56 25.44
C ARG A 232 21.30 14.25 25.95
N LEU A 233 22.17 14.33 26.98
CA LEU A 233 22.78 13.15 27.58
C LEU A 233 21.76 12.28 28.32
N LYS A 234 20.84 12.89 29.10
CA LYS A 234 19.74 12.17 29.74
C LYS A 234 18.86 11.44 28.75
N TYR A 235 18.45 12.13 27.68
CA TYR A 235 17.62 11.51 26.63
C TYR A 235 18.32 10.29 26.02
N ARG A 236 19.58 10.39 25.62
CA ARG A 236 20.36 9.27 25.09
C ARG A 236 20.42 8.09 26.07
N PHE A 237 20.59 8.37 27.35
CA PHE A 237 20.64 7.35 28.40
C PHE A 237 19.26 6.66 28.57
N TYR A 238 18.18 7.44 28.63
CA TYR A 238 16.82 6.91 28.76
C TYR A 238 16.39 6.15 27.49
N ALA A 239 16.66 6.67 26.33
CA ALA A 239 16.38 6.00 25.07
C ALA A 239 17.13 4.65 24.96
N TYR A 240 18.41 4.61 25.37
CA TYR A 240 19.19 3.38 25.43
C TYR A 240 18.59 2.37 26.43
N ARG A 241 18.26 2.82 27.64
CA ARG A 241 17.67 1.94 28.67
C ARG A 241 16.30 1.43 28.27
N PHE A 242 15.45 2.29 27.71
CA PHE A 242 14.13 1.91 27.24
C PHE A 242 14.22 0.89 26.10
N ASN A 243 15.08 1.14 25.14
CA ASN A 243 15.29 0.22 24.01
C ASN A 243 15.81 -1.15 24.50
N LYS A 244 16.70 -1.17 25.50
CA LYS A 244 17.19 -2.40 26.12
C LYS A 244 16.09 -3.13 26.91
N ALA A 245 15.26 -2.40 27.66
CA ALA A 245 14.18 -2.97 28.49
C ALA A 245 13.01 -3.51 27.66
N THR A 246 12.75 -2.92 26.49
CA THR A 246 11.64 -3.29 25.58
C THR A 246 12.07 -4.26 24.47
N GLY A 247 13.27 -4.84 24.57
CA GLY A 247 13.76 -5.78 23.55
C GLY A 247 13.92 -5.17 22.16
N GLY A 248 14.11 -3.84 22.09
CA GLY A 248 14.28 -3.15 20.81
C GLY A 248 12.98 -2.63 20.16
N LEU A 249 11.89 -2.50 20.92
CA LEU A 249 10.60 -1.98 20.43
C LEU A 249 10.70 -0.57 19.80
N LEU A 250 11.70 0.23 20.21
CA LEU A 250 12.08 1.49 19.56
C LEU A 250 13.25 1.32 18.58
N ASN A 251 13.57 0.08 18.19
CA ASN A 251 14.65 -0.13 17.26
C ASN A 251 14.18 0.28 15.87
N LYS A 252 14.70 1.40 15.36
CA LYS A 252 14.43 1.84 13.97
C LYS A 252 14.63 0.68 12.99
N SER A 253 15.61 -0.21 13.22
CA SER A 253 15.85 -1.37 12.37
C SER A 253 14.63 -2.28 12.26
N THR A 254 13.93 -2.57 13.37
CA THR A 254 12.74 -3.46 13.33
C THR A 254 11.58 -2.86 12.55
N SER A 255 11.36 -1.54 12.63
CA SER A 255 10.32 -0.85 11.87
C SER A 255 10.71 -0.70 10.40
N GLU A 256 11.98 -0.42 10.12
CA GLU A 256 12.54 -0.36 8.78
C GLU A 256 12.51 -1.74 8.11
N ASP A 257 12.83 -2.83 8.84
CA ASP A 257 12.77 -4.20 8.31
C ASP A 257 11.34 -4.61 7.95
N LYS A 258 10.36 -4.26 8.79
CA LYS A 258 8.94 -4.49 8.49
C LYS A 258 8.45 -3.68 7.29
N ALA A 259 8.86 -2.43 7.20
CA ALA A 259 8.55 -1.59 6.04
C ALA A 259 9.20 -2.13 4.76
N ALA A 260 10.46 -2.60 4.84
CA ALA A 260 11.14 -3.26 3.74
C ALA A 260 10.38 -4.51 3.28
N GLN A 261 9.94 -5.34 4.22
CA GLN A 261 9.16 -6.54 3.92
C GLN A 261 7.83 -6.18 3.23
N SER A 262 7.10 -5.18 3.74
CA SER A 262 5.87 -4.69 3.10
C SER A 262 6.13 -4.18 1.68
N TYR A 263 7.19 -3.37 1.52
CA TYR A 263 7.62 -2.86 0.23
C TYR A 263 7.92 -3.98 -0.76
N PHE A 264 8.76 -4.95 -0.40
CA PHE A 264 9.12 -6.05 -1.30
C PHE A 264 7.94 -6.98 -1.59
N ARG A 265 7.02 -7.19 -0.66
CA ARG A 265 5.75 -7.91 -0.91
C ARG A 265 4.89 -7.21 -1.95
N THR A 266 4.80 -5.88 -1.90
CA THR A 266 4.07 -5.09 -2.91
C THR A 266 4.76 -5.18 -4.28
N MET A 267 6.10 -5.13 -4.31
CA MET A 267 6.87 -5.34 -5.54
C MET A 267 6.70 -6.75 -6.11
N ALA A 268 6.65 -7.77 -5.25
CA ALA A 268 6.37 -9.15 -5.67
C ALA A 268 4.99 -9.27 -6.33
N LEU A 269 3.95 -8.61 -5.78
CA LEU A 269 2.63 -8.55 -6.43
C LEU A 269 2.69 -7.85 -7.79
N ALA A 270 3.44 -6.76 -7.92
CA ALA A 270 3.56 -6.02 -9.18
C ALA A 270 4.30 -6.83 -10.25
N ARG A 271 5.40 -7.52 -9.89
CA ARG A 271 6.10 -8.45 -10.78
C ARG A 271 5.23 -9.65 -11.13
N GLY A 272 4.56 -10.24 -10.13
CA GLY A 272 3.63 -11.35 -10.31
C GLY A 272 2.46 -11.00 -11.24
N LEU A 273 1.93 -9.78 -11.19
CA LEU A 273 0.91 -9.31 -12.13
C LEU A 273 1.44 -9.35 -13.58
N ARG A 274 2.66 -8.89 -13.83
CA ARG A 274 3.28 -8.94 -15.17
C ARG A 274 3.50 -10.38 -15.65
N ILE A 275 3.94 -11.26 -14.75
CA ILE A 275 4.06 -12.70 -15.02
C ILE A 275 2.69 -13.28 -15.39
N ILE A 276 1.66 -12.98 -14.62
CA ILE A 276 0.30 -13.48 -14.85
C ILE A 276 -0.27 -12.99 -16.19
N ILE A 277 0.03 -11.75 -16.60
CA ILE A 277 -0.33 -11.26 -17.93
C ILE A 277 0.32 -12.09 -19.04
N ALA A 278 1.61 -12.43 -18.93
CA ALA A 278 2.30 -13.29 -19.88
C ALA A 278 1.73 -14.71 -19.88
N LEU A 279 1.46 -15.29 -18.71
CA LEU A 279 0.79 -16.60 -18.58
C LEU A 279 -0.59 -16.59 -19.25
N LYS A 280 -1.36 -15.51 -19.07
CA LYS A 280 -2.70 -15.37 -19.69
C LYS A 280 -2.62 -15.30 -21.20
N ARG A 281 -1.64 -14.57 -21.76
CA ARG A 281 -1.40 -14.50 -23.21
C ARG A 281 -1.04 -15.87 -23.77
N HIS A 282 -0.10 -16.57 -23.13
CA HIS A 282 0.26 -17.93 -23.51
C HIS A 282 -0.98 -18.85 -23.53
N ARG A 283 -1.78 -18.83 -22.45
CA ARG A 283 -3.01 -19.62 -22.41
C ARG A 283 -3.99 -19.27 -23.53
N THR A 284 -4.11 -17.98 -23.86
CA THR A 284 -5.02 -17.51 -24.92
C THR A 284 -4.55 -18.01 -26.31
N GLU A 285 -3.24 -18.06 -26.54
CA GLU A 285 -2.63 -18.48 -27.79
C GLU A 285 -2.60 -20.01 -27.94
N ILE A 286 -2.19 -20.73 -26.89
CA ILE A 286 -1.92 -22.17 -26.90
C ILE A 286 -3.12 -23.01 -26.40
N GLY A 287 -4.05 -22.40 -25.64
CA GLY A 287 -5.25 -23.05 -25.10
C GLY A 287 -5.09 -23.61 -23.68
N HIS A 288 -3.92 -23.62 -23.12
CA HIS A 288 -3.65 -24.10 -21.75
C HIS A 288 -2.58 -23.25 -21.05
N TRP A 289 -2.55 -23.33 -19.71
CA TRP A 289 -1.48 -22.72 -18.93
C TRP A 289 -0.12 -23.38 -19.25
N PRO A 290 1.00 -22.63 -19.28
CA PRO A 290 2.34 -23.18 -19.48
C PRO A 290 2.67 -24.33 -18.54
N GLU A 291 3.53 -25.25 -18.95
CA GLU A 291 4.06 -26.29 -18.07
C GLU A 291 5.10 -25.72 -17.09
N SER A 292 5.90 -24.74 -17.54
CA SER A 292 6.91 -24.07 -16.73
C SER A 292 6.99 -22.58 -17.06
N MET A 293 7.68 -21.82 -16.22
CA MET A 293 8.00 -20.41 -16.44
C MET A 293 8.88 -20.18 -17.67
N ASP A 294 9.66 -21.18 -18.10
CA ASP A 294 10.56 -21.07 -19.26
C ASP A 294 9.81 -20.76 -20.56
N GLU A 295 8.55 -21.24 -20.67
CA GLU A 295 7.74 -21.01 -21.88
C GLU A 295 7.34 -19.53 -22.06
N ILE A 296 7.36 -18.75 -20.98
CA ILE A 296 7.05 -17.31 -21.00
C ILE A 296 8.27 -16.41 -20.72
N ALA A 297 9.43 -17.01 -20.40
CA ALA A 297 10.62 -16.25 -20.00
C ALA A 297 11.07 -15.25 -21.07
N ALA A 298 10.97 -15.62 -22.35
CA ALA A 298 11.32 -14.73 -23.47
C ALA A 298 10.36 -13.52 -23.64
N LEU A 299 9.19 -13.56 -23.02
CA LEU A 299 8.17 -12.49 -23.10
C LEU A 299 8.39 -11.40 -22.05
N LEU A 300 9.28 -11.62 -21.09
CA LEU A 300 9.46 -10.75 -19.92
C LEU A 300 10.94 -10.37 -19.74
N PRO A 301 11.24 -9.14 -19.30
CA PRO A 301 12.58 -8.78 -18.83
C PRO A 301 12.99 -9.67 -17.65
N GLU A 302 14.26 -10.09 -17.61
CA GLU A 302 14.80 -10.95 -16.53
C GLU A 302 14.47 -10.46 -15.11
N PRO A 303 14.58 -9.15 -14.77
CA PRO A 303 14.27 -8.67 -13.44
C PRO A 303 12.82 -8.94 -12.98
N ILE A 304 11.89 -9.15 -13.93
CA ILE A 304 10.47 -9.44 -13.60
C ILE A 304 10.32 -10.88 -13.09
N LEU A 305 11.14 -11.80 -13.56
CA LEU A 305 11.11 -13.20 -13.14
C LEU A 305 11.78 -13.45 -11.79
N MET A 306 12.56 -12.46 -11.30
CA MET A 306 13.21 -12.53 -9.99
C MET A 306 12.24 -12.09 -8.89
N ASP A 307 12.15 -12.88 -7.83
CA ASP A 307 11.40 -12.55 -6.64
C ASP A 307 12.14 -11.51 -5.80
N PRO A 308 11.57 -10.31 -5.57
CA PRO A 308 12.25 -9.26 -4.82
C PRO A 308 12.37 -9.55 -3.31
N LEU A 309 11.66 -10.55 -2.77
CA LEU A 309 11.75 -10.94 -1.36
C LEU A 309 12.99 -11.77 -1.04
N ASN A 310 13.49 -12.54 -2.01
CA ASN A 310 14.60 -13.47 -1.78
C ASN A 310 15.66 -13.49 -2.88
N GLU A 311 15.50 -12.68 -3.93
CA GLU A 311 16.41 -12.62 -5.10
C GLU A 311 16.51 -13.97 -5.86
N GLY A 312 15.56 -14.88 -5.65
CA GLY A 312 15.41 -16.15 -6.35
C GLY A 312 14.27 -16.10 -7.37
N PRO A 313 13.91 -17.23 -7.98
CA PRO A 313 12.74 -17.32 -8.85
C PRO A 313 11.44 -17.37 -8.03
N PHE A 314 10.35 -16.90 -8.62
CA PHE A 314 9.01 -17.23 -8.12
C PHE A 314 8.72 -18.72 -8.30
N VAL A 315 7.93 -19.30 -7.40
CA VAL A 315 7.41 -20.65 -7.57
C VAL A 315 6.15 -20.58 -8.44
N TYR A 316 6.19 -21.32 -9.54
CA TYR A 316 5.04 -21.56 -10.41
C TYR A 316 4.70 -23.04 -10.43
N ARG A 317 3.44 -23.37 -10.25
CA ARG A 317 2.92 -24.74 -10.33
C ARG A 317 1.65 -24.76 -11.17
N ARG A 318 1.67 -25.52 -12.25
CA ARG A 318 0.46 -25.79 -12.98
C ARG A 318 -0.40 -26.80 -12.23
N THR A 319 -1.70 -26.54 -12.15
CA THR A 319 -2.71 -27.43 -11.58
C THR A 319 -3.78 -27.74 -12.63
N ILE A 320 -4.75 -28.60 -12.32
CA ILE A 320 -5.83 -28.94 -13.27
C ILE A 320 -6.68 -27.69 -13.55
N GLY A 321 -6.55 -27.15 -14.76
CA GLY A 321 -7.30 -25.98 -15.22
C GLY A 321 -6.85 -24.63 -14.64
N ALA A 322 -5.85 -24.60 -13.73
CA ALA A 322 -5.39 -23.41 -13.04
C ALA A 322 -3.86 -23.41 -12.84
N PHE A 323 -3.34 -22.49 -12.07
CA PHE A 323 -1.95 -22.42 -11.65
C PHE A 323 -1.82 -21.78 -10.27
N GLU A 324 -0.69 -21.96 -9.63
CA GLU A 324 -0.26 -21.26 -8.42
C GLU A 324 0.99 -20.45 -8.75
N LEU A 325 1.08 -19.26 -8.19
CA LEU A 325 2.24 -18.37 -8.28
C LEU A 325 2.48 -17.72 -6.92
N TYR A 326 3.64 -17.91 -6.34
CA TYR A 326 4.00 -17.35 -5.04
C TYR A 326 5.50 -17.15 -4.88
N SER A 327 5.87 -16.35 -3.88
CA SER A 327 7.23 -16.19 -3.36
C SER A 327 7.45 -17.15 -2.21
N THR A 328 8.65 -17.69 -2.08
CA THR A 328 9.07 -18.45 -0.89
C THR A 328 9.52 -17.57 0.27
N GLY A 329 9.19 -16.28 0.23
CA GLY A 329 9.51 -15.34 1.30
C GLY A 329 11.00 -15.12 1.51
N ALA A 330 11.36 -14.46 2.61
CA ALA A 330 12.74 -14.14 2.94
C ALA A 330 13.53 -15.38 3.45
N ASN A 331 12.83 -16.38 4.01
CA ASN A 331 13.45 -17.61 4.53
C ASN A 331 13.88 -18.57 3.41
N LYS A 332 13.41 -18.39 2.17
CA LYS A 332 13.68 -19.23 0.97
C LYS A 332 13.23 -20.69 1.11
N ILE A 333 12.31 -20.97 2.04
CA ILE A 333 11.76 -22.31 2.25
C ILE A 333 10.41 -22.36 1.55
N ASP A 334 10.21 -23.34 0.66
CA ASP A 334 8.92 -23.56 0.00
C ASP A 334 7.94 -24.24 0.95
N GLU A 335 7.03 -23.45 1.51
CA GLU A 335 5.97 -23.88 2.40
C GLU A 335 4.65 -24.10 1.66
N GLN A 336 4.72 -24.30 0.36
CA GLN A 336 3.62 -24.63 -0.55
C GLN A 336 2.59 -23.49 -0.75
N GLY A 337 3.07 -22.24 -0.75
CA GLY A 337 2.23 -21.06 -0.95
C GLY A 337 1.31 -20.72 0.20
N ARG A 338 1.52 -21.33 1.37
CA ARG A 338 0.80 -20.99 2.61
C ARG A 338 1.22 -19.60 3.06
N GLY A 339 0.25 -18.72 3.34
CA GLY A 339 0.54 -17.36 3.79
C GLY A 339 0.79 -17.24 5.30
N GLU A 340 1.09 -16.02 5.75
CA GLU A 340 1.36 -15.69 7.17
C GLU A 340 0.28 -16.17 8.15
N SER A 341 -1.00 -16.16 7.73
CA SER A 341 -2.12 -16.67 8.55
C SER A 341 -1.99 -18.16 8.93
N GLU A 342 -1.15 -18.89 8.21
CA GLU A 342 -0.87 -20.31 8.41
C GLU A 342 0.53 -20.55 9.00
N GLY A 343 1.21 -19.49 9.44
CA GLY A 343 2.54 -19.54 10.05
C GLY A 343 3.67 -19.77 9.07
N SER A 344 3.47 -19.43 7.80
CA SER A 344 4.42 -19.55 6.71
C SER A 344 4.97 -18.17 6.33
N ASP A 345 6.19 -18.14 5.76
CA ASP A 345 6.79 -16.92 5.19
C ASP A 345 6.49 -16.77 3.67
N ASP A 346 5.88 -17.79 3.06
CA ASP A 346 5.47 -17.73 1.67
C ASP A 346 4.52 -16.55 1.43
N TRP A 347 4.72 -15.84 0.31
CA TRP A 347 3.85 -14.73 -0.08
C TRP A 347 3.04 -15.07 -1.33
N PRO A 348 1.73 -15.39 -1.17
CA PRO A 348 0.88 -15.73 -2.31
C PRO A 348 0.69 -14.55 -3.25
N ILE A 349 0.99 -14.74 -4.53
CA ILE A 349 0.64 -13.84 -5.62
C ILE A 349 -0.72 -14.25 -6.19
N TRP A 350 -0.82 -15.51 -6.57
CA TRP A 350 -2.05 -16.14 -7.01
C TRP A 350 -2.10 -17.59 -6.55
N ILE A 351 -3.06 -17.90 -5.72
CA ILE A 351 -3.47 -19.26 -5.37
C ILE A 351 -4.96 -19.36 -5.73
N PRO A 352 -5.36 -20.35 -6.54
CA PRO A 352 -6.76 -20.54 -6.84
C PRO A 352 -7.57 -20.69 -5.55
N PRO A 353 -8.74 -20.04 -5.45
CA PRO A 353 -9.55 -20.19 -4.25
C PRO A 353 -9.91 -21.67 -4.07
N ALA A 354 -9.56 -22.20 -2.88
CA ALA A 354 -10.09 -23.49 -2.47
C ALA A 354 -11.63 -23.41 -2.44
N PRO A 355 -12.36 -24.48 -2.76
CA PRO A 355 -13.80 -24.51 -2.55
C PRO A 355 -14.07 -24.13 -1.10
N ALA A 356 -14.88 -23.07 -0.90
CA ALA A 356 -14.99 -22.30 0.33
C ALA A 356 -15.23 -23.19 1.57
N PRO A 357 -14.32 -23.16 2.58
CA PRO A 357 -14.68 -23.60 3.92
C PRO A 357 -15.54 -22.53 4.60
N PRO A 358 -16.39 -22.90 5.55
CA PRO A 358 -17.24 -21.94 6.25
C PRO A 358 -16.39 -20.93 7.02
N SER A 359 -16.77 -19.65 6.90
CA SER A 359 -16.07 -18.48 7.43
C SER A 359 -15.76 -18.60 8.93
N ARG A 360 -14.49 -18.46 9.32
CA ARG A 360 -14.08 -18.16 10.68
C ARG A 360 -13.57 -16.72 10.76
N ASN A 361 -14.28 -15.94 11.55
CA ASN A 361 -13.96 -14.62 12.13
C ASN A 361 -13.20 -13.62 11.25
N GLY A 362 -13.99 -12.61 10.77
CA GLY A 362 -13.54 -11.46 10.00
C GLY A 362 -12.58 -10.53 10.75
N GLN A 363 -11.31 -10.67 10.50
CA GLN A 363 -10.31 -9.66 10.79
C GLN A 363 -9.66 -9.23 9.46
N ASP A 364 -9.62 -7.91 9.25
CA ASP A 364 -8.98 -7.28 8.08
C ASP A 364 -7.46 -7.56 8.13
N PRO A 365 -6.88 -8.32 7.19
CA PRO A 365 -5.45 -8.62 7.21
C PRO A 365 -4.57 -7.38 7.17
N ILE A 366 -4.98 -6.34 6.42
CA ILE A 366 -4.25 -5.06 6.34
C ILE A 366 -4.34 -4.32 7.68
N MET A 367 -5.51 -4.37 8.34
CA MET A 367 -5.68 -3.79 9.67
C MET A 367 -4.87 -4.52 10.73
N ASN A 368 -4.74 -5.83 10.63
CA ASN A 368 -3.90 -6.60 11.54
C ASN A 368 -2.42 -6.31 11.31
N GLU A 369 -2.00 -6.16 10.06
CA GLU A 369 -0.63 -5.81 9.71
C GLU A 369 -0.29 -4.38 10.18
N LEU A 370 -1.17 -3.40 9.95
CA LEU A 370 -1.00 -2.03 10.46
C LEU A 370 -1.06 -1.98 12.00
N LYS A 371 -1.93 -2.76 12.64
CA LYS A 371 -1.99 -2.88 14.11
C LYS A 371 -0.73 -3.54 14.69
N ALA A 372 -0.20 -4.56 14.02
CA ALA A 372 1.03 -5.23 14.43
C ALA A 372 2.26 -4.32 14.33
N ILE A 373 2.28 -3.42 13.33
CA ILE A 373 3.41 -2.51 13.10
C ILE A 373 3.33 -1.28 14.02
N TYR A 374 2.15 -0.68 14.21
CA TYR A 374 1.99 0.63 14.86
C TYR A 374 1.23 0.61 16.19
N GLY A 375 0.63 -0.51 16.58
CA GLY A 375 -0.26 -0.59 17.73
C GLY A 375 -1.65 0.04 17.47
N GLU A 376 -2.64 -0.36 18.26
CA GLU A 376 -4.04 0.09 18.07
C GLU A 376 -4.24 1.60 18.20
N ARG A 377 -3.39 2.28 19.00
CA ARG A 377 -3.53 3.72 19.33
C ARG A 377 -3.26 4.66 18.16
N TYR A 378 -2.49 4.23 17.15
CA TYR A 378 -2.16 5.09 16.00
C TYR A 378 -3.12 4.94 14.82
N ILE A 379 -4.04 3.97 14.88
CA ILE A 379 -4.95 3.64 13.78
C ILE A 379 -6.36 4.16 14.04
N THR A 380 -6.71 4.41 15.32
CA THR A 380 -7.96 5.04 15.71
C THR A 380 -7.70 6.47 16.14
N ARG A 381 -8.37 7.47 15.52
CA ARG A 381 -8.40 8.83 16.07
C ARG A 381 -8.88 8.77 17.51
N PRO A 382 -8.22 9.43 18.48
CA PRO A 382 -8.88 9.68 19.75
C PRO A 382 -10.15 10.50 19.41
N ARG A 383 -11.30 10.03 19.85
CA ARG A 383 -12.52 10.87 19.88
C ARG A 383 -12.12 12.15 20.59
N ALA A 384 -12.18 13.28 19.89
CA ALA A 384 -12.23 14.56 20.56
C ALA A 384 -13.47 14.52 21.46
N ASP A 385 -13.25 14.51 22.76
CA ASP A 385 -14.33 14.58 23.74
C ASP A 385 -15.12 15.86 23.44
N ALA A 386 -16.32 15.68 22.93
CA ALA A 386 -17.27 16.74 22.65
C ALA A 386 -17.92 17.28 23.95
N ASN A 387 -17.23 17.18 25.09
CA ASN A 387 -17.63 17.73 26.38
C ASN A 387 -16.38 18.10 27.20
N ALA A 388 -15.82 19.26 26.91
CA ALA A 388 -15.09 20.02 27.91
C ALA A 388 -15.87 21.34 28.15
N PRO A 389 -16.12 21.73 29.43
CA PRO A 389 -16.95 22.85 29.80
C PRO A 389 -16.39 24.21 29.37
#